data_d28a4dffe65befacf1d82ed8228948d4
#
_entry.id   d28a4dffe65befacf1d82ed8228948d4
#
_cell.length_a   1.000
_cell.length_b   1.000
_cell.length_c   1.000
_cell.angle_alpha   90.00
_cell.angle_beta   90.00
_cell.angle_gamma   90.00
#
_symmetry.space_group_name_H-M   'P 1'
#
loop_
_entity.id
_entity.type
_entity.pdbx_description
1 polymer ?
#
loop_
_entity_poly.entity_id
_entity_poly.type
_entity_poly.pdbx_seq_one_letter_code
_entity_poly.pdbx_strand_id
1 'polypeptide(L)'
;MLIYDYAKKFTLDKNLTIENFVAGRTDEDENINLDITDERKEMLDKLSQTSPHGKVVDFISDPDTDVQVGVTISETNKRIVTVFRGSESKSDWMYDFMIYKSRLYIDKYDDCCAHTGFIKQLHTNDVYIKLLNVVKKQLEENPGYEVYVTGHSLGAALSTLCGFEFAHDLGDDTKVTVVSFASPRVGNQIFKDAFDAKENLKHYRITN
;
A
#
# COMPACT_ATOMS: atom_id res chain seq x y z
N MET A 1 3.37 8.35 8.15
CA MET A 1 4.49 9.24 7.85
C MET A 1 5.84 8.56 8.10
N LEU A 2 6.22 8.18 9.32
CA LEU A 2 7.52 7.57 9.62
C LEU A 2 7.88 6.32 8.80
N ILE A 3 6.93 5.43 8.52
CA ILE A 3 7.18 4.23 7.69
C ILE A 3 7.57 4.62 6.27
N TYR A 4 6.99 5.68 5.70
CA TYR A 4 7.34 6.17 4.38
C TYR A 4 8.72 6.82 4.34
N ASP A 5 9.03 7.63 5.36
CA ASP A 5 10.34 8.26 5.45
C ASP A 5 11.44 7.20 5.58
N TYR A 6 11.19 6.17 6.40
CA TYR A 6 12.06 5.01 6.51
C TYR A 6 12.18 4.27 5.17
N ALA A 7 11.08 3.93 4.52
CA ALA A 7 11.08 3.20 3.25
C ALA A 7 11.79 3.99 2.14
N LYS A 8 11.58 5.30 2.08
CA LYS A 8 12.26 6.18 1.13
C LYS A 8 13.78 6.18 1.35
N LYS A 9 14.23 6.30 2.59
CA LYS A 9 15.66 6.21 2.93
C LYS A 9 16.23 4.82 2.67
N PHE A 10 15.51 3.77 3.01
CA PHE A 10 15.90 2.38 2.73
C PHE A 10 16.10 2.13 1.23
N THR A 11 15.35 2.80 0.36
CA THR A 11 15.55 2.68 -1.10
C THR A 11 16.91 3.24 -1.53
N LEU A 12 17.40 4.26 -0.83
CA LEU A 12 18.73 4.85 -1.05
C LEU A 12 19.83 4.07 -0.34
N ASP A 13 19.56 3.56 0.85
CA ASP A 13 20.48 2.73 1.63
C ASP A 13 19.82 1.42 2.08
N LYS A 14 20.16 0.33 1.39
CA LYS A 14 19.63 -1.02 1.67
C LYS A 14 20.11 -1.64 2.99
N ASN A 15 21.09 -1.04 3.64
CA ASN A 15 21.61 -1.47 4.94
C ASN A 15 20.99 -0.70 6.11
N LEU A 16 20.11 0.26 5.81
CA LEU A 16 19.45 1.07 6.84
C LEU A 16 18.59 0.19 7.74
N THR A 17 18.88 0.17 9.03
CA THR A 17 18.01 -0.45 10.05
C THR A 17 17.05 0.57 10.64
N ILE A 18 15.98 0.10 11.27
CA ILE A 18 15.04 0.99 11.98
C ILE A 18 15.75 1.74 13.09
N GLU A 19 16.66 1.07 13.82
CA GLU A 19 17.44 1.67 14.89
C GLU A 19 18.34 2.79 14.38
N ASN A 20 19.04 2.57 13.26
CA ASN A 20 19.90 3.58 12.64
C ASN A 20 19.08 4.77 12.11
N PHE A 21 17.91 4.51 11.52
CA PHE A 21 17.01 5.55 11.06
C PHE A 21 16.48 6.41 12.21
N VAL A 22 16.06 5.78 13.31
CA VAL A 22 15.59 6.48 14.53
C VAL A 22 16.70 7.26 15.21
N ALA A 23 17.93 6.73 15.22
CA ALA A 23 19.10 7.38 15.80
C ALA A 23 19.62 8.57 14.97
N GLY A 24 19.03 8.83 13.79
CA GLY A 24 19.49 9.91 12.90
C GLY A 24 20.87 9.66 12.28
N ARG A 25 21.39 8.44 12.37
CA ARG A 25 22.68 8.06 11.80
C ARG A 25 22.50 7.77 10.31
N THR A 26 22.80 8.75 9.47
CA THR A 26 23.04 8.56 8.04
C THR A 26 24.44 9.09 7.75
N ASP A 27 25.29 8.21 7.28
CA ASP A 27 26.71 8.53 7.09
C ASP A 27 26.98 9.52 5.94
N GLU A 28 26.01 9.99 5.15
CA GLU A 28 26.31 10.82 3.98
C GLU A 28 25.27 11.87 3.55
N ASP A 29 24.23 12.22 4.31
CA ASP A 29 23.29 13.27 3.87
C ASP A 29 23.08 14.38 4.92
N GLU A 30 23.79 15.48 4.75
CA GLU A 30 23.78 16.67 5.60
C GLU A 30 22.45 17.47 5.59
N ASN A 31 21.39 17.06 4.86
CA ASN A 31 20.25 17.93 4.61
C ASN A 31 18.84 17.36 4.86
N ILE A 32 18.69 16.21 5.50
CA ILE A 32 17.36 15.78 5.94
C ILE A 32 17.36 15.71 7.47
N ASN A 33 17.21 16.88 8.07
CA ASN A 33 16.92 16.99 9.50
C ASN A 33 15.46 16.56 9.72
N LEU A 34 15.26 15.24 9.91
CA LEU A 34 14.01 14.73 10.43
C LEU A 34 14.02 15.06 11.93
N ASP A 35 13.35 16.14 12.31
CA ASP A 35 13.03 16.45 13.71
C ASP A 35 12.15 15.31 14.26
N ILE A 36 12.82 14.21 14.64
CA ILE A 36 12.16 13.10 15.33
C ILE A 36 12.00 13.58 16.76
N THR A 37 10.82 14.07 17.10
CA THR A 37 10.47 14.47 18.47
C THR A 37 10.59 13.26 19.40
N ASP A 38 10.85 13.51 20.68
CA ASP A 38 10.96 12.44 21.69
C ASP A 38 9.68 11.59 21.75
N GLU A 39 8.49 12.19 21.52
CA GLU A 39 7.21 11.47 21.39
C GLU A 39 7.21 10.47 20.21
N ARG A 40 7.83 10.83 19.08
CA ARG A 40 7.96 9.95 17.94
C ARG A 40 8.95 8.81 18.17
N LYS A 41 10.04 9.07 18.93
CA LYS A 41 10.97 8.02 19.36
C LYS A 41 10.27 7.03 20.28
N GLU A 42 9.54 7.53 21.30
CA GLU A 42 8.79 6.67 22.23
C GLU A 42 7.72 5.83 21.52
N MET A 43 7.03 6.41 20.50
CA MET A 43 6.06 5.68 19.71
C MET A 43 6.72 4.60 18.85
N LEU A 44 7.89 4.87 18.27
CA LEU A 44 8.67 3.87 17.49
C LEU A 44 9.19 2.76 18.40
N ASP A 45 9.69 3.09 19.58
CA ASP A 45 10.14 2.11 20.57
C ASP A 45 8.98 1.20 21.01
N LYS A 46 7.82 1.77 21.30
CA LYS A 46 6.61 0.99 21.61
C LYS A 46 6.17 0.12 20.44
N LEU A 47 6.19 0.65 19.22
CA LEU A 47 5.90 -0.11 18.02
C LEU A 47 6.93 -1.22 17.81
N SER A 48 8.21 -0.98 18.02
CA SER A 48 9.27 -2.00 17.90
C SER A 48 9.13 -3.14 18.92
N GLN A 49 8.60 -2.86 20.09
CA GLN A 49 8.40 -3.85 21.15
C GLN A 49 7.08 -4.62 21.03
N THR A 50 6.04 -4.03 20.44
CA THR A 50 4.67 -4.59 20.44
C THR A 50 4.24 -5.19 19.11
N SER A 51 4.91 -4.87 18.03
CA SER A 51 4.60 -5.41 16.70
C SER A 51 5.88 -5.85 16.01
N PRO A 52 5.96 -7.10 15.56
CA PRO A 52 7.06 -7.53 14.70
C PRO A 52 6.96 -6.74 13.39
N HIS A 53 7.72 -5.64 13.31
CA HIS A 53 7.74 -4.79 12.13
C HIS A 53 8.28 -5.57 10.95
N GLY A 54 7.55 -5.48 9.86
CA GLY A 54 8.02 -6.02 8.62
C GLY A 54 9.27 -5.25 8.15
N LYS A 55 10.25 -5.98 7.66
CA LYS A 55 11.37 -5.39 6.92
C LYS A 55 10.83 -4.74 5.65
N VAL A 56 11.20 -3.49 5.37
CA VAL A 56 10.92 -2.86 4.08
C VAL A 56 11.74 -3.57 3.01
N VAL A 57 11.06 -4.07 1.98
CA VAL A 57 11.71 -4.77 0.86
C VAL A 57 11.71 -3.93 -0.41
N ASP A 58 10.75 -3.03 -0.56
CA ASP A 58 10.72 -2.08 -1.66
C ASP A 58 9.88 -0.84 -1.35
N PHE A 59 10.12 0.22 -2.11
CA PHE A 59 9.35 1.46 -2.06
C PHE A 59 9.23 2.04 -3.46
N ILE A 60 8.00 2.20 -3.92
CA ILE A 60 7.66 2.77 -5.23
C ILE A 60 7.11 4.18 -5.01
N SER A 61 7.71 5.15 -5.67
CA SER A 61 7.25 6.54 -5.68
C SER A 61 7.13 7.01 -7.12
N ASP A 62 5.94 7.47 -7.48
CA ASP A 62 5.67 8.04 -8.79
C ASP A 62 5.31 9.54 -8.64
N PRO A 63 6.18 10.45 -9.10
CA PRO A 63 5.97 11.88 -8.95
C PRO A 63 4.83 12.44 -9.79
N ASP A 64 4.49 11.77 -10.92
CA ASP A 64 3.45 12.27 -11.83
C ASP A 64 2.05 12.04 -11.26
N THR A 65 1.86 10.95 -10.52
CA THR A 65 0.58 10.59 -9.89
C THR A 65 0.55 10.84 -8.38
N ASP A 66 1.68 11.23 -7.79
CA ASP A 66 1.90 11.33 -6.33
C ASP A 66 1.62 10.02 -5.57
N VAL A 67 1.66 8.88 -6.26
CA VAL A 67 1.52 7.57 -5.61
C VAL A 67 2.81 7.22 -4.91
N GLN A 68 2.67 6.88 -3.64
CA GLN A 68 3.76 6.31 -2.85
C GLN A 68 3.27 5.04 -2.18
N VAL A 69 3.99 3.95 -2.38
CA VAL A 69 3.66 2.65 -1.83
C VAL A 69 4.90 1.93 -1.34
N GLY A 70 4.86 1.49 -0.09
CA GLY A 70 5.91 0.68 0.52
C GLY A 70 5.50 -0.78 0.55
N VAL A 71 6.45 -1.69 0.34
CA VAL A 71 6.27 -3.13 0.52
C VAL A 71 7.13 -3.60 1.67
N THR A 72 6.51 -4.26 2.63
CA THR A 72 7.21 -4.81 3.79
C THR A 72 6.93 -6.31 3.91
N ILE A 73 7.85 -7.03 4.55
CA ILE A 73 7.71 -8.45 4.85
C ILE A 73 7.84 -8.68 6.35
N SER A 74 6.94 -9.47 6.92
CA SER A 74 7.00 -9.91 8.32
C SER A 74 7.17 -11.42 8.38
N GLU A 75 8.36 -11.86 8.78
CA GLU A 75 8.67 -13.29 8.95
C GLU A 75 7.85 -13.91 10.09
N THR A 76 7.68 -13.19 11.19
CA THR A 76 6.92 -13.66 12.35
C THR A 76 5.45 -13.91 12.01
N ASN A 77 4.85 -13.02 11.21
CA ASN A 77 3.43 -13.13 10.84
C ASN A 77 3.20 -13.81 9.49
N LYS A 78 4.28 -14.19 8.78
CA LYS A 78 4.24 -14.74 7.42
C LYS A 78 3.40 -13.89 6.48
N ARG A 79 3.73 -12.60 6.39
CA ARG A 79 2.96 -11.61 5.63
C ARG A 79 3.84 -10.75 4.75
N ILE A 80 3.32 -10.45 3.56
CA ILE A 80 3.79 -9.37 2.70
C ILE A 80 2.75 -8.26 2.82
N VAL A 81 3.16 -7.06 3.19
CA VAL A 81 2.24 -5.94 3.40
C VAL A 81 2.59 -4.81 2.45
N THR A 82 1.62 -4.43 1.65
CA THR A 82 1.67 -3.27 0.75
C THR A 82 0.94 -2.10 1.40
N VAL A 83 1.62 -0.97 1.59
CA VAL A 83 1.09 0.19 2.30
C VAL A 83 1.05 1.39 1.37
N PHE A 84 -0.15 1.83 0.98
CA PHE A 84 -0.36 3.03 0.18
C PHE A 84 -0.44 4.28 1.07
N ARG A 85 0.31 5.32 0.70
CA ARG A 85 0.21 6.64 1.34
C ARG A 85 -1.14 7.29 0.99
N GLY A 86 -1.74 7.97 1.95
CA GLY A 86 -2.82 8.91 1.72
C GLY A 86 -2.31 10.24 1.16
N SER A 87 -3.21 11.06 0.62
CA SER A 87 -2.86 12.42 0.17
C SER A 87 -2.58 13.33 1.36
N GLU A 88 -1.62 14.24 1.19
CA GLU A 88 -1.33 15.31 2.17
C GLU A 88 -2.26 16.52 2.00
N SER A 89 -2.78 16.76 0.79
CA SER A 89 -3.70 17.86 0.51
C SER A 89 -5.13 17.50 0.89
N LYS A 90 -5.73 18.28 1.79
CA LYS A 90 -7.15 18.16 2.16
C LYS A 90 -7.99 18.85 1.09
N SER A 91 -9.02 18.18 0.62
CA SER A 91 -10.30 18.64 0.09
C SER A 91 -10.54 18.76 -1.42
N ASP A 92 -9.69 19.34 -2.25
CA ASP A 92 -10.16 19.69 -3.60
C ASP A 92 -10.11 18.53 -4.61
N TRP A 93 -9.10 17.66 -4.51
CA TRP A 93 -8.96 16.51 -5.40
C TRP A 93 -10.02 15.41 -5.17
N MET A 94 -10.57 15.30 -3.95
CA MET A 94 -11.54 14.25 -3.63
C MET A 94 -12.87 14.46 -4.37
N TYR A 95 -13.25 15.72 -4.65
CA TYR A 95 -14.44 16.03 -5.44
C TYR A 95 -14.25 15.74 -6.94
N ASP A 96 -13.09 16.10 -7.49
CA ASP A 96 -12.79 15.89 -8.91
C ASP A 96 -12.61 14.41 -9.26
N PHE A 97 -12.05 13.62 -8.35
CA PHE A 97 -11.85 12.18 -8.54
C PHE A 97 -13.16 11.35 -8.45
N MET A 98 -14.21 11.85 -7.78
CA MET A 98 -15.44 11.07 -7.56
C MET A 98 -16.43 11.14 -8.71
N ILE A 99 -16.21 11.95 -9.74
CA ILE A 99 -17.23 12.23 -10.78
C ILE A 99 -17.24 11.17 -11.88
N TYR A 100 -16.10 10.63 -12.27
CA TYR A 100 -15.99 9.72 -13.41
C TYR A 100 -15.57 8.31 -12.99
N LYS A 101 -16.27 7.31 -13.57
CA LYS A 101 -15.90 5.89 -13.43
C LYS A 101 -15.47 5.35 -14.78
N SER A 102 -14.41 4.57 -14.78
CA SER A 102 -13.93 3.83 -15.95
C SER A 102 -14.10 2.34 -15.72
N ARG A 103 -14.27 1.61 -16.83
CA ARG A 103 -14.39 0.16 -16.80
C ARG A 103 -13.06 -0.47 -16.38
N LEU A 104 -13.14 -1.44 -15.47
CA LEU A 104 -12.05 -2.37 -15.19
C LEU A 104 -12.24 -3.57 -16.10
N TYR A 105 -11.23 -3.85 -16.91
CA TYR A 105 -11.24 -5.02 -17.79
C TYR A 105 -10.89 -6.28 -17.00
N ILE A 106 -11.90 -6.87 -16.35
CA ILE A 106 -11.79 -8.15 -15.68
C ILE A 106 -12.73 -9.11 -16.38
N ASP A 107 -12.19 -10.15 -16.98
CA ASP A 107 -12.81 -11.04 -17.96
C ASP A 107 -14.21 -11.61 -17.62
N LYS A 108 -14.61 -11.57 -16.36
CA LYS A 108 -15.87 -12.17 -15.88
C LYS A 108 -16.98 -11.16 -15.58
N TYR A 109 -16.68 -9.86 -15.60
CA TYR A 109 -17.62 -8.85 -15.12
C TYR A 109 -17.76 -7.70 -16.12
N ASP A 110 -18.76 -7.81 -17.00
CA ASP A 110 -19.17 -6.67 -17.84
C ASP A 110 -19.65 -5.51 -16.95
N ASP A 111 -19.21 -4.29 -17.30
CA ASP A 111 -19.55 -3.06 -16.58
C ASP A 111 -19.03 -2.94 -15.13
N CYS A 112 -18.04 -3.75 -14.75
CA CYS A 112 -17.27 -3.51 -13.53
C CYS A 112 -16.50 -2.19 -13.66
N CYS A 113 -16.83 -1.20 -12.83
CA CYS A 113 -16.24 0.13 -12.91
C CYS A 113 -15.68 0.59 -11.57
N ALA A 114 -14.50 1.19 -11.61
CA ALA A 114 -13.94 1.95 -10.49
C ALA A 114 -13.73 3.43 -10.90
N HIS A 115 -13.47 4.29 -9.92
CA HIS A 115 -13.20 5.69 -10.21
C HIS A 115 -11.96 5.85 -11.07
N THR A 116 -12.09 6.59 -12.16
CA THR A 116 -11.04 6.82 -13.18
C THR A 116 -9.75 7.33 -12.58
N GLY A 117 -9.85 8.21 -11.57
CA GLY A 117 -8.68 8.76 -10.89
C GLY A 117 -7.87 7.70 -10.17
N PHE A 118 -8.51 6.78 -9.45
CA PHE A 118 -7.81 5.68 -8.75
C PHE A 118 -7.17 4.71 -9.73
N ILE A 119 -7.89 4.36 -10.82
CA ILE A 119 -7.34 3.53 -11.90
C ILE A 119 -6.09 4.19 -12.49
N LYS A 120 -6.19 5.48 -12.87
CA LYS A 120 -5.06 6.21 -13.43
C LYS A 120 -3.87 6.26 -12.48
N GLN A 121 -4.09 6.57 -11.20
CA GLN A 121 -3.01 6.60 -10.23
C GLN A 121 -2.32 5.24 -10.08
N LEU A 122 -3.07 4.16 -10.07
CA LEU A 122 -2.52 2.83 -9.88
C LEU A 122 -1.78 2.32 -11.13
N HIS A 123 -2.25 2.68 -12.34
CA HIS A 123 -1.72 2.11 -13.59
C HIS A 123 -0.79 3.03 -14.37
N THR A 124 -0.78 4.34 -14.10
CA THR A 124 0.17 5.25 -14.75
C THR A 124 1.61 4.85 -14.39
N ASN A 125 2.52 4.99 -15.35
CA ASN A 125 3.95 4.70 -15.21
C ASN A 125 4.24 3.27 -14.68
N ASP A 126 3.33 2.33 -14.96
CA ASP A 126 3.45 0.92 -14.57
C ASP A 126 3.56 0.68 -13.06
N VAL A 127 3.02 1.58 -12.23
CA VAL A 127 3.09 1.47 -10.76
C VAL A 127 2.55 0.12 -10.29
N TYR A 128 1.36 -0.27 -10.79
CA TYR A 128 0.77 -1.57 -10.45
C TYR A 128 1.64 -2.76 -10.86
N ILE A 129 2.17 -2.74 -12.09
CA ILE A 129 3.01 -3.83 -12.61
C ILE A 129 4.31 -3.97 -11.81
N LYS A 130 4.95 -2.83 -11.48
CA LYS A 130 6.14 -2.82 -10.62
C LYS A 130 5.82 -3.44 -9.25
N LEU A 131 4.71 -3.03 -8.65
CA LEU A 131 4.26 -3.53 -7.36
C LEU A 131 3.94 -5.02 -7.39
N LEU A 132 3.20 -5.48 -8.41
CA LEU A 132 2.86 -6.88 -8.63
C LEU A 132 4.13 -7.74 -8.74
N ASN A 133 5.13 -7.28 -9.48
CA ASN A 133 6.40 -8.00 -9.63
C ASN A 133 7.17 -8.13 -8.31
N VAL A 134 7.18 -7.06 -7.49
CA VAL A 134 7.79 -7.11 -6.16
C VAL A 134 7.07 -8.13 -5.28
N VAL A 135 5.73 -8.11 -5.25
CA VAL A 135 4.94 -9.03 -4.43
C VAL A 135 5.10 -10.48 -4.91
N LYS A 136 5.06 -10.73 -6.23
CA LYS A 136 5.31 -12.07 -6.81
C LYS A 136 6.66 -12.62 -6.39
N LYS A 137 7.72 -11.82 -6.54
CA LYS A 137 9.07 -12.18 -6.11
C LYS A 137 9.11 -12.54 -4.62
N GLN A 138 8.45 -11.75 -3.78
CA GLN A 138 8.43 -12.00 -2.33
C GLN A 138 7.64 -13.27 -1.99
N LEU A 139 6.58 -13.62 -2.72
CA LEU A 139 5.83 -14.87 -2.55
C LEU A 139 6.65 -16.09 -3.00
N GLU A 140 7.41 -15.98 -4.08
CA GLU A 140 8.33 -17.03 -4.55
C GLU A 140 9.44 -17.31 -3.52
N GLU A 141 10.01 -16.26 -2.94
CA GLU A 141 11.05 -16.36 -1.91
C GLU A 141 10.50 -16.84 -0.55
N ASN A 142 9.19 -16.65 -0.30
CA ASN A 142 8.54 -16.94 0.97
C ASN A 142 7.23 -17.72 0.77
N PRO A 143 7.29 -19.01 0.41
CA PRO A 143 6.09 -19.82 0.18
C PRO A 143 5.16 -19.87 1.39
N GLY A 144 3.86 -19.71 1.15
CA GLY A 144 2.83 -19.76 2.19
C GLY A 144 2.61 -18.45 2.94
N TYR A 145 3.24 -17.37 2.53
CA TYR A 145 2.91 -16.04 3.05
C TYR A 145 1.60 -15.53 2.45
N GLU A 146 0.88 -14.72 3.24
CA GLU A 146 -0.34 -14.04 2.83
C GLU A 146 -0.03 -12.58 2.45
N VAL A 147 -0.81 -12.03 1.51
CA VAL A 147 -0.66 -10.64 1.07
C VAL A 147 -1.66 -9.75 1.77
N TYR A 148 -1.19 -8.66 2.35
CA TYR A 148 -2.00 -7.62 2.96
C TYR A 148 -1.81 -6.32 2.20
N VAL A 149 -2.91 -5.61 1.95
CA VAL A 149 -2.90 -4.30 1.27
C VAL A 149 -3.63 -3.30 2.15
N THR A 150 -3.00 -2.18 2.47
CA THR A 150 -3.58 -1.22 3.40
C THR A 150 -3.26 0.23 3.02
N GLY A 151 -4.07 1.15 3.53
CA GLY A 151 -3.90 2.57 3.36
C GLY A 151 -4.99 3.38 4.07
N HIS A 152 -4.82 4.68 4.09
CA HIS A 152 -5.76 5.64 4.66
C HIS A 152 -6.26 6.61 3.59
N SER A 153 -7.53 7.00 3.61
CA SER A 153 -8.13 7.96 2.68
C SER A 153 -7.91 7.56 1.21
N LEU A 154 -7.20 8.36 0.41
CA LEU A 154 -6.81 8.01 -0.96
C LEU A 154 -6.04 6.67 -1.01
N GLY A 155 -5.07 6.48 -0.12
CA GLY A 155 -4.32 5.23 -0.04
C GLY A 155 -5.22 4.02 0.26
N ALA A 156 -6.32 4.22 1.00
CA ALA A 156 -7.31 3.18 1.24
C ALA A 156 -8.13 2.82 -0.02
N ALA A 157 -8.41 3.80 -0.88
CA ALA A 157 -9.04 3.55 -2.18
C ALA A 157 -8.11 2.77 -3.10
N LEU A 158 -6.83 3.20 -3.19
CA LEU A 158 -5.81 2.51 -3.97
C LEU A 158 -5.55 1.09 -3.44
N SER A 159 -5.52 0.90 -2.12
CA SER A 159 -5.36 -0.43 -1.51
C SER A 159 -6.54 -1.35 -1.82
N THR A 160 -7.76 -0.81 -1.89
CA THR A 160 -8.96 -1.59 -2.24
C THR A 160 -8.91 -2.03 -3.70
N LEU A 161 -8.56 -1.13 -4.61
CA LEU A 161 -8.41 -1.45 -6.03
C LEU A 161 -7.26 -2.44 -6.27
N CYS A 162 -6.09 -2.15 -5.72
CA CYS A 162 -4.91 -3.00 -5.83
C CYS A 162 -5.14 -4.41 -5.26
N GLY A 163 -5.79 -4.51 -4.10
CA GLY A 163 -6.10 -5.81 -3.49
C GLY A 163 -7.05 -6.64 -4.33
N PHE A 164 -8.01 -6.01 -5.00
CA PHE A 164 -8.91 -6.67 -5.94
C PHE A 164 -8.15 -7.23 -7.15
N GLU A 165 -7.27 -6.44 -7.75
CA GLU A 165 -6.43 -6.87 -8.87
C GLU A 165 -5.41 -7.94 -8.43
N PHE A 166 -4.79 -7.80 -7.26
CA PHE A 166 -3.90 -8.84 -6.71
C PHE A 166 -4.60 -10.19 -6.53
N ALA A 167 -5.85 -10.19 -6.07
CA ALA A 167 -6.61 -11.44 -5.91
C ALA A 167 -6.87 -12.16 -7.24
N HIS A 168 -6.78 -11.44 -8.38
CA HIS A 168 -6.85 -12.03 -9.72
C HIS A 168 -5.47 -12.44 -10.24
N ASP A 169 -4.46 -11.58 -10.07
CA ASP A 169 -3.16 -11.72 -10.74
C ASP A 169 -2.15 -12.59 -10.00
N LEU A 170 -2.36 -12.81 -8.68
CA LEU A 170 -1.52 -13.68 -7.85
C LEU A 170 -1.99 -15.13 -7.80
N GLY A 171 -3.16 -15.43 -8.40
CA GLY A 171 -3.76 -16.75 -8.40
C GLY A 171 -4.66 -17.02 -7.18
N ASP A 172 -5.59 -17.98 -7.35
CA ASP A 172 -6.63 -18.25 -6.36
C ASP A 172 -6.12 -18.86 -5.04
N ASP A 173 -4.93 -19.47 -5.05
CA ASP A 173 -4.28 -20.02 -3.85
C ASP A 173 -3.65 -18.93 -2.96
N THR A 174 -3.43 -17.72 -3.49
CA THR A 174 -2.85 -16.61 -2.73
C THR A 174 -3.94 -15.85 -1.98
N LYS A 175 -3.89 -15.88 -0.65
CA LYS A 175 -4.81 -15.09 0.17
C LYS A 175 -4.42 -13.63 0.18
N VAL A 176 -5.37 -12.77 -0.18
CA VAL A 176 -5.24 -11.32 -0.16
C VAL A 176 -6.19 -10.73 0.88
N THR A 177 -5.68 -9.88 1.75
CA THR A 177 -6.48 -9.18 2.75
C THR A 177 -6.29 -7.68 2.60
N VAL A 178 -7.38 -6.97 2.35
CA VAL A 178 -7.39 -5.49 2.33
C VAL A 178 -7.85 -4.98 3.69
N VAL A 179 -7.08 -4.05 4.26
CA VAL A 179 -7.48 -3.31 5.47
C VAL A 179 -7.48 -1.82 5.11
N SER A 180 -8.66 -1.25 4.94
CA SER A 180 -8.80 0.15 4.48
C SER A 180 -9.33 1.05 5.59
N PHE A 181 -8.66 2.20 5.81
CA PHE A 181 -9.03 3.18 6.82
C PHE A 181 -9.61 4.43 6.14
N ALA A 182 -10.84 4.81 6.54
CA ALA A 182 -11.54 5.99 6.01
C ALA A 182 -11.57 6.03 4.47
N SER A 183 -11.72 4.86 3.83
CA SER A 183 -11.75 4.76 2.36
C SER A 183 -12.97 5.45 1.77
N PRO A 184 -12.82 6.24 0.69
CA PRO A 184 -13.97 6.64 -0.11
C PRO A 184 -14.59 5.44 -0.84
N ARG A 185 -15.69 5.65 -1.56
CA ARG A 185 -16.25 4.63 -2.45
C ARG A 185 -15.32 4.46 -3.66
N VAL A 186 -14.94 3.22 -3.96
CA VAL A 186 -13.96 2.92 -5.01
C VAL A 186 -14.63 2.62 -6.35
N GLY A 187 -15.71 1.86 -6.35
CA GLY A 187 -16.34 1.39 -7.56
C GLY A 187 -17.89 1.44 -7.54
N ASN A 188 -18.49 0.86 -8.58
CA ASN A 188 -19.93 0.67 -8.67
C ASN A 188 -20.39 -0.60 -7.93
N GLN A 189 -21.69 -0.92 -8.01
CA GLN A 189 -22.24 -2.11 -7.37
C GLN A 189 -21.64 -3.39 -7.95
N ILE A 190 -21.39 -3.43 -9.25
CA ILE A 190 -20.81 -4.61 -9.92
C ILE A 190 -19.37 -4.84 -9.42
N PHE A 191 -18.59 -3.77 -9.22
CA PHE A 191 -17.27 -3.88 -8.58
C PHE A 191 -17.37 -4.48 -7.18
N LYS A 192 -18.33 -4.00 -6.37
CA LYS A 192 -18.55 -4.53 -5.02
C LYS A 192 -18.91 -6.03 -5.07
N ASP A 193 -19.85 -6.40 -5.94
CA ASP A 193 -20.32 -7.79 -6.04
C ASP A 193 -19.19 -8.71 -6.54
N ALA A 194 -18.39 -8.25 -7.51
CA ALA A 194 -17.21 -8.95 -7.98
C ALA A 194 -16.14 -9.12 -6.88
N PHE A 195 -15.94 -8.07 -6.08
CA PHE A 195 -15.01 -8.08 -4.95
C PHE A 195 -15.44 -9.09 -3.89
N ASP A 196 -16.73 -9.08 -3.51
CA ASP A 196 -17.28 -9.97 -2.48
C ASP A 196 -17.34 -11.44 -2.95
N ALA A 197 -17.45 -11.67 -4.25
CA ALA A 197 -17.46 -13.00 -4.83
C ALA A 197 -16.07 -13.66 -4.93
N LYS A 198 -14.99 -12.92 -4.70
CA LYS A 198 -13.63 -13.45 -4.82
C LYS A 198 -13.23 -14.17 -3.53
N GLU A 199 -13.15 -15.51 -3.57
CA GLU A 199 -12.96 -16.38 -2.38
C GLU A 199 -11.61 -16.17 -1.68
N ASN A 200 -10.55 -15.84 -2.43
CA ASN A 200 -9.22 -15.58 -1.90
C ASN A 200 -9.02 -14.14 -1.42
N LEU A 201 -10.07 -13.29 -1.43
CA LEU A 201 -10.01 -11.88 -1.06
C LEU A 201 -10.86 -11.59 0.19
N LYS A 202 -10.27 -10.88 1.16
CA LYS A 202 -10.98 -10.38 2.34
C LYS A 202 -10.83 -8.88 2.46
N HIS A 203 -11.87 -8.18 2.94
CA HIS A 203 -11.83 -6.74 3.16
C HIS A 203 -12.31 -6.38 4.56
N TYR A 204 -11.47 -5.66 5.28
CA TYR A 204 -11.81 -4.99 6.54
C TYR A 204 -11.82 -3.48 6.30
N ARG A 205 -13.02 -2.92 6.22
CA ARG A 205 -13.21 -1.49 6.03
C ARG A 205 -13.48 -0.82 7.37
N ILE A 206 -12.57 0.04 7.79
CA ILE A 206 -12.65 0.77 9.06
C ILE A 206 -13.05 2.21 8.75
N THR A 207 -14.21 2.62 9.25
CA THR A 207 -14.76 3.98 9.12
C THR A 207 -15.04 4.52 10.51
N ASN A 208 -14.96 5.84 10.66
CA ASN A 208 -15.43 6.51 11.88
C ASN A 208 -16.95 6.63 11.84
#